data_fefc9d2852f0babf24c03388b67eb49e
#
_entry.id   fefc9d2852f0babf24c03388b67eb49e
#
_cell.length_a   1.000
_cell.length_b   1.000
_cell.length_c   1.000
_cell.angle_alpha   90.00
_cell.angle_beta   90.00
_cell.angle_gamma   90.00
#
_symmetry.space_group_name_H-M   'P 1'
#
loop_
_entity.id
_entity.type
_entity.pdbx_description
1 polymer ?
#
loop_
_entity_poly.entity_id
_entity_poly.type
_entity_poly.pdbx_seq_one_letter_code
_entity_poly.pdbx_strand_id
1 'polypeptide(L)'
;MQRIPSNTSIWLNVMRALAAQAVVIGHANYLFFDHAAGTGGALAWLVSAFSSGAHKAVIMFFVMSGFLIGGPVIDAMRSRRFDSFKYFIDRLTRLWIVILPALFMTALLDALAFNYGGGEALLASRVPFFPEWWSSLEPDSVKTFVLNAFFMQMIIGFQYGTNLSLWSISNEFWYYLLLPAALGVFFFRKNARIGCLILSIFIVFLFVYSEKQNDEGRSLYYFMMFLIWMMGAAAYCLYENVWRHYFSVFFLVAGFCFFILFKRIYPDAIGYDFALAFFTVFLVMISKDIPAGYLKRLSDFFSGYSFSLYALHLPLTFFLMSFDPQLAAPQPVRYDTVLRFMLYLLAINGASIFLWALTERHTAAVRRFVFAKLISPRVA
;
A
#
# COMPACT_ATOMS: atom_id res chain seq x y z
N MET A 1 -9.97 -22.88 -6.32
CA MET A 1 -9.77 -21.44 -6.55
C MET A 1 -10.55 -21.02 -7.77
N GLN A 2 -11.43 -20.07 -7.63
CA GLN A 2 -12.09 -19.43 -8.77
C GLN A 2 -11.03 -18.81 -9.68
N ARG A 3 -11.18 -19.03 -10.99
CA ARG A 3 -10.27 -18.43 -11.96
C ARG A 3 -10.76 -17.02 -12.26
N ILE A 4 -10.02 -16.00 -11.84
CA ILE A 4 -10.37 -14.60 -12.15
C ILE A 4 -10.40 -14.43 -13.68
N PRO A 5 -11.49 -13.91 -14.29
CA PRO A 5 -11.58 -13.69 -15.73
C PRO A 5 -10.48 -12.76 -16.24
N SER A 6 -10.08 -12.93 -17.49
CA SER A 6 -8.99 -12.14 -18.11
C SER A 6 -9.26 -10.63 -18.06
N ASN A 7 -10.49 -10.19 -18.35
CA ASN A 7 -10.84 -8.76 -18.28
C ASN A 7 -10.64 -8.19 -16.90
N THR A 8 -11.13 -8.87 -15.85
CA THR A 8 -10.94 -8.43 -14.46
C THR A 8 -9.47 -8.37 -14.07
N SER A 9 -8.67 -9.37 -14.46
CA SER A 9 -7.22 -9.37 -14.20
C SER A 9 -6.55 -8.14 -14.84
N ILE A 10 -6.92 -7.78 -16.07
CA ILE A 10 -6.39 -6.61 -16.76
C ILE A 10 -6.82 -5.31 -16.06
N TRP A 11 -8.11 -5.19 -15.71
CA TRP A 11 -8.61 -4.00 -14.99
C TRP A 11 -7.97 -3.85 -13.60
N LEU A 12 -7.77 -4.93 -12.86
CA LEU A 12 -7.02 -4.88 -11.60
C LEU A 12 -5.57 -4.41 -11.81
N ASN A 13 -4.91 -4.82 -12.90
CA ASN A 13 -3.58 -4.32 -13.25
C ASN A 13 -3.62 -2.83 -13.61
N VAL A 14 -4.62 -2.37 -14.38
CA VAL A 14 -4.81 -0.93 -14.67
C VAL A 14 -5.00 -0.14 -13.37
N MET A 15 -5.90 -0.58 -12.50
CA MET A 15 -6.18 0.09 -11.23
C MET A 15 -4.92 0.15 -10.34
N ARG A 16 -4.16 -0.96 -10.25
CA ARG A 16 -2.88 -0.99 -9.50
C ARG A 16 -1.85 -0.03 -10.07
N ALA A 17 -1.71 0.02 -11.39
CA ALA A 17 -0.80 0.93 -12.07
C ALA A 17 -1.16 2.38 -11.79
N LEU A 18 -2.43 2.76 -11.98
CA LEU A 18 -2.92 4.10 -11.72
C LEU A 18 -2.80 4.50 -10.24
N ALA A 19 -3.14 3.58 -9.34
CA ALA A 19 -3.01 3.82 -7.90
C ALA A 19 -1.54 4.04 -7.49
N ALA A 20 -0.58 3.26 -8.02
CA ALA A 20 0.83 3.46 -7.74
C ALA A 20 1.31 4.83 -8.22
N GLN A 21 0.96 5.24 -9.44
CA GLN A 21 1.30 6.57 -9.95
C GLN A 21 0.64 7.68 -9.13
N ALA A 22 -0.62 7.52 -8.71
CA ALA A 22 -1.32 8.50 -7.87
C ALA A 22 -0.64 8.67 -6.50
N VAL A 23 -0.12 7.60 -5.89
CA VAL A 23 0.68 7.69 -4.65
C VAL A 23 1.94 8.51 -4.87
N VAL A 24 2.70 8.19 -5.91
CA VAL A 24 3.95 8.90 -6.22
C VAL A 24 3.71 10.37 -6.52
N ILE A 25 2.75 10.65 -7.41
CA ILE A 25 2.39 12.02 -7.77
C ILE A 25 1.92 12.80 -6.54
N GLY A 26 1.06 12.20 -5.69
CA GLY A 26 0.53 12.86 -4.51
C GLY A 26 1.62 13.20 -3.48
N HIS A 27 2.49 12.26 -3.12
CA HIS A 27 3.57 12.50 -2.18
C HIS A 27 4.64 13.46 -2.73
N ALA A 28 5.09 13.24 -3.97
CA ALA A 28 6.06 14.12 -4.60
C ALA A 28 5.52 15.55 -4.77
N ASN A 29 4.23 15.68 -5.14
CA ASN A 29 3.55 16.96 -5.25
C ASN A 29 3.53 17.70 -3.91
N TYR A 30 3.16 17.00 -2.83
CA TYR A 30 3.11 17.59 -1.49
C TYR A 30 4.49 18.08 -1.02
N LEU A 31 5.55 17.33 -1.35
CA LEU A 31 6.92 17.72 -1.02
C LEU A 31 7.47 18.84 -1.90
N PHE A 32 7.04 18.91 -3.15
CA PHE A 32 7.62 19.80 -4.17
C PHE A 32 6.99 21.20 -4.17
N PHE A 33 5.65 21.29 -4.10
CA PHE A 33 4.93 22.54 -4.27
C PHE A 33 4.50 23.19 -2.96
N ASP A 34 4.42 24.53 -2.97
CA ASP A 34 3.82 25.31 -1.91
C ASP A 34 2.29 25.34 -2.06
N HIS A 35 1.60 24.62 -1.20
CA HIS A 35 0.16 24.55 -1.18
C HIS A 35 -0.51 25.74 -0.43
N ALA A 36 0.28 26.50 0.34
CA ALA A 36 -0.20 27.67 1.07
C ALA A 36 -0.21 28.96 0.20
N ALA A 37 0.59 28.99 -0.86
CA ALA A 37 0.80 30.18 -1.68
C ALA A 37 -0.41 30.62 -2.53
N GLY A 38 -1.56 29.96 -2.43
CA GLY A 38 -2.86 30.44 -2.95
C GLY A 38 -2.86 30.98 -4.38
N THR A 39 -2.02 30.48 -5.28
CA THR A 39 -1.93 30.94 -6.66
C THR A 39 -3.18 30.47 -7.42
N GLY A 40 -4.13 31.38 -7.62
CA GLY A 40 -5.32 31.15 -8.43
C GLY A 40 -4.96 30.84 -9.88
N GLY A 41 -5.62 29.82 -10.47
CA GLY A 41 -5.47 29.46 -11.87
C GLY A 41 -5.69 27.97 -12.10
N ALA A 42 -6.01 27.59 -13.34
CA ALA A 42 -6.30 26.20 -13.71
C ALA A 42 -5.10 25.26 -13.43
N LEU A 43 -3.88 25.74 -13.60
CA LEU A 43 -2.67 24.94 -13.34
C LEU A 43 -2.51 24.63 -11.84
N ALA A 44 -2.68 25.62 -10.96
CA ALA A 44 -2.59 25.43 -9.52
C ALA A 44 -3.73 24.52 -9.02
N TRP A 45 -4.92 24.66 -9.56
CA TRP A 45 -6.05 23.78 -9.24
C TRP A 45 -5.72 22.31 -9.65
N LEU A 46 -5.17 22.08 -10.85
CA LEU A 46 -4.77 20.75 -11.27
C LEU A 46 -3.71 20.15 -10.34
N VAL A 47 -2.66 20.90 -10.02
CA VAL A 47 -1.60 20.45 -9.12
C VAL A 47 -2.17 20.10 -7.74
N SER A 48 -3.04 20.95 -7.16
CA SER A 48 -3.64 20.69 -5.86
C SER A 48 -4.62 19.51 -5.86
N ALA A 49 -5.32 19.27 -6.97
CA ALA A 49 -6.20 18.10 -7.11
C ALA A 49 -5.45 16.76 -7.00
N PHE A 50 -4.19 16.70 -7.43
CA PHE A 50 -3.36 15.50 -7.31
C PHE A 50 -2.70 15.33 -5.93
N SER A 51 -2.57 16.38 -5.11
CA SER A 51 -1.91 16.29 -3.79
C SER A 51 -2.61 15.31 -2.83
N SER A 52 -3.93 15.26 -2.85
CA SER A 52 -4.74 14.36 -2.01
C SER A 52 -4.87 12.93 -2.57
N GLY A 53 -4.22 12.63 -3.69
CA GLY A 53 -4.35 11.35 -4.40
C GLY A 53 -3.68 10.16 -3.71
N ALA A 54 -2.60 10.40 -2.98
CA ALA A 54 -1.77 9.35 -2.38
C ALA A 54 -2.56 8.46 -1.41
N HIS A 55 -3.22 9.04 -0.42
CA HIS A 55 -4.01 8.31 0.57
C HIS A 55 -5.18 7.55 -0.09
N LYS A 56 -5.88 8.19 -1.01
CA LYS A 56 -6.99 7.57 -1.76
C LYS A 56 -6.54 6.34 -2.55
N ALA A 57 -5.36 6.39 -3.14
CA ALA A 57 -4.79 5.26 -3.88
C ALA A 57 -4.44 4.08 -2.95
N VAL A 58 -4.01 4.34 -1.71
CA VAL A 58 -3.77 3.28 -0.72
C VAL A 58 -5.06 2.55 -0.35
N ILE A 59 -6.19 3.26 -0.22
CA ILE A 59 -7.51 2.65 -0.01
C ILE A 59 -7.85 1.67 -1.15
N MET A 60 -7.62 2.09 -2.40
CA MET A 60 -7.82 1.20 -3.56
C MET A 60 -6.91 -0.04 -3.49
N PHE A 61 -5.64 0.11 -3.06
CA PHE A 61 -4.75 -1.03 -2.86
C PHE A 61 -5.27 -2.01 -1.82
N PHE A 62 -5.79 -1.53 -0.68
CA PHE A 62 -6.36 -2.40 0.35
C PHE A 62 -7.55 -3.20 -0.18
N VAL A 63 -8.49 -2.57 -0.88
CA VAL A 63 -9.62 -3.29 -1.50
C VAL A 63 -9.14 -4.34 -2.51
N MET A 64 -8.23 -3.97 -3.42
CA MET A 64 -7.69 -4.90 -4.40
C MET A 64 -6.91 -6.06 -3.76
N SER A 65 -6.13 -5.79 -2.72
CA SER A 65 -5.41 -6.80 -1.96
C SER A 65 -6.38 -7.75 -1.25
N GLY A 66 -7.43 -7.23 -0.61
CA GLY A 66 -8.50 -8.04 -0.03
C GLY A 66 -9.16 -8.96 -1.05
N PHE A 67 -9.47 -8.45 -2.23
CA PHE A 67 -10.03 -9.24 -3.34
C PHE A 67 -9.07 -10.34 -3.81
N LEU A 68 -7.81 -10.02 -4.06
CA LEU A 68 -6.82 -10.92 -4.64
C LEU A 68 -6.26 -11.95 -3.65
N ILE A 69 -6.30 -11.66 -2.36
CA ILE A 69 -5.67 -12.49 -1.32
C ILE A 69 -6.68 -12.95 -0.29
N GLY A 70 -7.46 -12.07 0.30
CA GLY A 70 -8.45 -12.42 1.31
C GLY A 70 -9.53 -13.34 0.78
N GLY A 71 -10.09 -13.04 -0.38
CA GLY A 71 -11.09 -13.86 -1.04
C GLY A 71 -10.61 -15.29 -1.30
N PRO A 72 -9.47 -15.52 -1.99
CA PRO A 72 -8.90 -16.85 -2.17
C PRO A 72 -8.58 -17.61 -0.87
N VAL A 73 -8.20 -16.92 0.22
CA VAL A 73 -8.01 -17.55 1.53
C VAL A 73 -9.34 -18.09 2.06
N ILE A 74 -10.41 -17.30 2.00
CA ILE A 74 -11.76 -17.72 2.41
C ILE A 74 -12.20 -18.96 1.60
N ASP A 75 -12.03 -18.94 0.28
CA ASP A 75 -12.36 -20.07 -0.61
C ASP A 75 -11.54 -21.33 -0.28
N ALA A 76 -10.24 -21.18 -0.08
CA ALA A 76 -9.36 -22.29 0.25
C ALA A 76 -9.70 -22.93 1.63
N MET A 77 -10.06 -22.11 2.62
CA MET A 77 -10.49 -22.58 3.94
C MET A 77 -11.84 -23.28 3.88
N ARG A 78 -12.83 -22.72 3.20
CA ARG A 78 -14.15 -23.35 3.01
C ARG A 78 -14.02 -24.70 2.30
N SER A 79 -13.15 -24.80 1.31
CA SER A 79 -12.89 -26.04 0.57
C SER A 79 -11.90 -26.99 1.25
N ARG A 80 -11.41 -26.69 2.46
CA ARG A 80 -10.42 -27.45 3.24
C ARG A 80 -9.10 -27.71 2.48
N ARG A 81 -8.72 -26.80 1.59
CA ARG A 81 -7.47 -26.86 0.77
C ARG A 81 -6.44 -25.83 1.22
N PHE A 82 -6.64 -25.17 2.34
CA PHE A 82 -5.73 -24.16 2.83
C PHE A 82 -4.49 -24.78 3.47
N ASP A 83 -3.32 -24.45 2.91
CA ASP A 83 -2.01 -24.80 3.46
C ASP A 83 -1.38 -23.55 4.07
N SER A 84 -1.36 -23.48 5.40
CA SER A 84 -0.90 -22.33 6.16
C SER A 84 0.58 -22.02 5.93
N PHE A 85 1.44 -23.08 5.85
CA PHE A 85 2.87 -22.90 5.68
C PHE A 85 3.18 -22.36 4.29
N LYS A 86 2.62 -23.00 3.26
CA LYS A 86 2.77 -22.55 1.87
C LYS A 86 2.26 -21.12 1.69
N TYR A 87 1.11 -20.80 2.25
CA TYR A 87 0.53 -19.45 2.20
C TYR A 87 1.48 -18.42 2.83
N PHE A 88 1.96 -18.68 4.05
CA PHE A 88 2.85 -17.77 4.77
C PHE A 88 4.14 -17.50 3.99
N ILE A 89 4.83 -18.55 3.53
CA ILE A 89 6.05 -18.43 2.75
C ILE A 89 5.80 -17.65 1.44
N ASP A 90 4.68 -17.90 0.78
CA ASP A 90 4.30 -17.20 -0.45
C ASP A 90 4.12 -15.68 -0.22
N ARG A 91 3.47 -15.29 0.87
CA ARG A 91 3.28 -13.88 1.23
C ARG A 91 4.58 -13.22 1.66
N LEU A 92 5.32 -13.87 2.55
CA LEU A 92 6.59 -13.35 3.04
C LEU A 92 7.61 -13.14 1.92
N THR A 93 7.78 -14.13 1.03
CA THR A 93 8.66 -14.02 -0.13
C THR A 93 8.22 -12.86 -1.04
N ARG A 94 6.90 -12.70 -1.27
CA ARG A 94 6.37 -11.61 -2.10
C ARG A 94 6.69 -10.23 -1.53
N LEU A 95 6.64 -10.07 -0.22
CA LEU A 95 6.94 -8.79 0.43
C LEU A 95 8.44 -8.55 0.54
N TRP A 96 9.21 -9.51 1.03
CA TRP A 96 10.63 -9.33 1.30
C TRP A 96 11.49 -9.09 0.06
N ILE A 97 11.13 -9.65 -1.09
CA ILE A 97 11.88 -9.44 -2.33
C ILE A 97 11.89 -7.97 -2.79
N VAL A 98 10.94 -7.17 -2.31
CA VAL A 98 10.85 -5.73 -2.60
C VAL A 98 11.28 -4.91 -1.39
N ILE A 99 10.78 -5.25 -0.19
CA ILE A 99 10.98 -4.42 1.02
C ILE A 99 12.43 -4.43 1.48
N LEU A 100 13.11 -5.58 1.51
CA LEU A 100 14.50 -5.60 1.95
C LEU A 100 15.41 -4.75 1.04
N PRO A 101 15.40 -4.91 -0.29
CA PRO A 101 16.13 -3.99 -1.17
C PRO A 101 15.70 -2.52 -1.01
N ALA A 102 14.41 -2.24 -0.83
CA ALA A 102 13.95 -0.88 -0.62
C ALA A 102 14.48 -0.27 0.68
N LEU A 103 14.55 -1.03 1.78
CA LEU A 103 15.16 -0.59 3.04
C LEU A 103 16.66 -0.28 2.88
N PHE A 104 17.42 -1.15 2.20
CA PHE A 104 18.83 -0.89 1.90
C PHE A 104 19.01 0.33 1.01
N MET A 105 18.16 0.49 0.00
CA MET A 105 18.18 1.69 -0.86
C MET A 105 17.81 2.95 -0.07
N THR A 106 16.83 2.88 0.84
CA THR A 106 16.49 4.00 1.72
C THR A 106 17.70 4.40 2.56
N ALA A 107 18.37 3.43 3.20
CA ALA A 107 19.59 3.69 3.99
C ALA A 107 20.68 4.41 3.17
N LEU A 108 20.92 3.93 1.95
CA LEU A 108 21.92 4.52 1.05
C LEU A 108 21.52 5.93 0.60
N LEU A 109 20.28 6.11 0.14
CA LEU A 109 19.79 7.38 -0.38
C LEU A 109 19.74 8.46 0.71
N ASP A 110 19.27 8.11 1.91
CA ASP A 110 19.25 9.00 3.06
C ASP A 110 20.66 9.37 3.50
N ALA A 111 21.57 8.40 3.60
CA ALA A 111 22.97 8.68 3.92
C ALA A 111 23.61 9.65 2.89
N LEU A 112 23.35 9.48 1.61
CA LEU A 112 23.84 10.39 0.58
C LEU A 112 23.19 11.77 0.67
N ALA A 113 21.88 11.85 0.90
CA ALA A 113 21.13 13.09 1.03
C ALA A 113 21.61 13.93 2.23
N PHE A 114 21.84 13.30 3.38
CA PHE A 114 22.25 14.01 4.59
C PHE A 114 23.74 14.36 4.63
N ASN A 115 24.63 13.52 4.07
CA ASN A 115 26.07 13.78 4.11
C ASN A 115 26.57 14.65 2.94
N TYR A 116 25.91 14.61 1.78
CA TYR A 116 26.40 15.26 0.55
C TYR A 116 25.39 16.18 -0.10
N GLY A 117 24.10 16.10 0.26
CA GLY A 117 23.03 16.95 -0.22
C GLY A 117 22.53 17.94 0.84
N GLY A 118 21.46 18.65 0.53
CA GLY A 118 20.75 19.54 1.47
C GLY A 118 19.70 18.83 2.31
N GLY A 119 19.90 17.55 2.71
CA GLY A 119 18.90 16.72 3.37
C GLY A 119 18.33 17.33 4.64
N GLU A 120 19.17 17.91 5.53
CA GLU A 120 18.70 18.54 6.76
C GLU A 120 17.84 19.78 6.49
N ALA A 121 18.26 20.66 5.57
CA ALA A 121 17.51 21.85 5.19
C ALA A 121 16.18 21.48 4.53
N LEU A 122 16.19 20.44 3.69
CA LEU A 122 14.99 19.92 3.05
C LEU A 122 14.03 19.34 4.11
N LEU A 123 14.52 18.55 5.04
CA LEU A 123 13.72 17.98 6.14
C LEU A 123 13.03 19.08 6.95
N ALA A 124 13.81 20.07 7.40
CA ALA A 124 13.32 21.20 8.19
C ALA A 124 12.26 22.03 7.44
N SER A 125 12.37 22.14 6.11
CA SER A 125 11.43 22.92 5.28
C SER A 125 10.15 22.15 4.93
N ARG A 126 10.03 20.86 5.25
CA ARG A 126 8.90 19.99 4.90
C ARG A 126 8.08 19.55 6.12
N VAL A 127 8.03 20.36 7.15
CA VAL A 127 7.04 20.26 8.23
C VAL A 127 5.68 20.71 7.66
N PRO A 128 4.56 19.99 7.81
CA PRO A 128 4.34 18.86 8.70
C PRO A 128 4.53 17.47 8.08
N PHE A 129 5.05 17.33 6.86
CA PHE A 129 5.26 15.99 6.26
C PHE A 129 6.29 15.18 7.06
N PHE A 130 7.38 15.83 7.50
CA PHE A 130 8.33 15.30 8.48
C PHE A 130 8.20 16.13 9.77
N PRO A 131 7.41 15.69 10.77
CA PRO A 131 7.27 16.42 12.03
C PRO A 131 8.61 16.58 12.75
N GLU A 132 8.78 17.66 13.53
CA GLU A 132 10.02 17.95 14.27
C GLU A 132 10.45 16.80 15.20
N TRP A 133 9.49 16.09 15.80
CA TRP A 133 9.75 14.93 16.65
C TRP A 133 10.27 13.70 15.88
N TRP A 134 10.17 13.68 14.54
CA TRP A 134 10.55 12.53 13.71
C TRP A 134 12.05 12.17 13.88
N SER A 135 12.95 13.15 13.94
CA SER A 135 14.38 12.94 14.13
C SER A 135 14.71 12.31 15.49
N SER A 136 13.91 12.61 16.53
CA SER A 136 14.10 12.04 17.87
C SER A 136 13.82 10.54 17.98
N LEU A 137 13.20 9.95 16.95
CA LEU A 137 12.86 8.52 16.88
C LEU A 137 13.99 7.64 16.33
N GLU A 138 15.15 8.23 16.02
CA GLU A 138 16.27 7.51 15.37
C GLU A 138 15.79 6.70 14.14
N PRO A 139 15.16 7.36 13.14
CA PRO A 139 14.48 6.65 12.06
C PRO A 139 15.44 5.85 11.19
N ASP A 140 16.73 6.16 11.17
CA ASP A 140 17.80 5.52 10.42
C ASP A 140 18.59 4.47 11.22
N SER A 141 18.19 4.21 12.50
CA SER A 141 18.88 3.25 13.35
C SER A 141 18.74 1.80 12.87
N VAL A 142 19.72 0.96 13.20
CA VAL A 142 19.67 -0.50 12.92
C VAL A 142 18.44 -1.13 13.55
N LYS A 143 18.03 -0.69 14.73
CA LYS A 143 16.79 -1.14 15.40
C LYS A 143 15.58 -0.86 14.52
N THR A 144 15.44 0.36 14.04
CA THR A 144 14.31 0.76 13.16
C THR A 144 14.35 -0.01 11.83
N PHE A 145 15.53 -0.23 11.25
CA PHE A 145 15.70 -1.08 10.07
C PHE A 145 15.14 -2.50 10.30
N VAL A 146 15.57 -3.15 11.39
CA VAL A 146 15.13 -4.52 11.72
C VAL A 146 13.63 -4.56 11.97
N LEU A 147 13.06 -3.61 12.70
CA LEU A 147 11.62 -3.53 12.91
C LEU A 147 10.84 -3.43 11.60
N ASN A 148 11.31 -2.62 10.66
CA ASN A 148 10.69 -2.50 9.33
C ASN A 148 10.86 -3.77 8.48
N ALA A 149 12.02 -4.45 8.55
CA ALA A 149 12.23 -5.73 7.86
C ALA A 149 11.25 -6.82 8.33
N PHE A 150 10.77 -6.75 9.59
CA PHE A 150 9.77 -7.67 10.16
C PHE A 150 8.36 -7.08 10.25
N PHE A 151 8.08 -5.97 9.54
CA PHE A 151 6.75 -5.33 9.47
C PHE A 151 6.22 -4.86 10.84
N MET A 152 7.12 -4.51 11.76
CA MET A 152 6.78 -4.04 13.11
C MET A 152 6.66 -2.51 13.20
N GLN A 153 6.95 -1.78 12.11
CA GLN A 153 6.67 -0.35 12.03
C GLN A 153 5.18 -0.12 12.27
N MET A 154 4.85 0.95 12.96
CA MET A 154 3.48 1.30 13.38
C MET A 154 2.90 0.42 14.51
N ILE A 155 3.59 -0.62 14.97
CA ILE A 155 3.19 -1.44 16.13
C ILE A 155 4.05 -1.10 17.34
N ILE A 156 5.37 -1.31 17.21
CA ILE A 156 6.36 -1.03 18.27
C ILE A 156 7.51 -0.13 17.79
N GLY A 157 7.38 0.46 16.60
CA GLY A 157 8.36 1.35 15.99
C GLY A 157 7.75 2.24 14.93
N PHE A 158 8.59 2.95 14.22
CA PHE A 158 8.25 3.88 13.14
C PHE A 158 8.82 3.40 11.81
N GLN A 159 8.45 4.07 10.72
CA GLN A 159 9.01 3.82 9.41
C GLN A 159 10.50 4.12 9.38
N TYR A 160 11.22 3.38 8.54
CA TYR A 160 12.66 3.52 8.40
C TYR A 160 13.03 4.69 7.49
N GLY A 161 13.90 5.57 7.98
CA GLY A 161 14.41 6.71 7.23
C GLY A 161 13.29 7.59 6.67
N THR A 162 13.52 8.16 5.51
CA THR A 162 12.52 8.99 4.82
C THR A 162 11.38 8.18 4.19
N ASN A 163 11.36 6.85 4.35
CA ASN A 163 10.38 5.97 3.70
C ASN A 163 9.08 5.82 4.49
N LEU A 164 8.38 6.93 4.69
CA LEU A 164 7.14 6.97 5.47
C LEU A 164 6.02 6.12 4.86
N SER A 165 6.08 5.78 3.57
CA SER A 165 5.04 4.97 2.90
C SER A 165 4.93 3.53 3.39
N LEU A 166 5.93 3.02 4.10
CA LEU A 166 5.97 1.63 4.55
C LEU A 166 4.90 1.26 5.60
N TRP A 167 4.18 2.24 6.16
CA TRP A 167 3.12 1.98 7.14
C TRP A 167 2.02 1.04 6.62
N SER A 168 1.61 1.23 5.37
CA SER A 168 0.51 0.44 4.77
C SER A 168 0.91 -1.02 4.50
N ILE A 169 2.20 -1.25 4.20
CA ILE A 169 2.73 -2.61 3.97
C ILE A 169 2.79 -3.40 5.27
N SER A 170 3.08 -2.73 6.40
CA SER A 170 2.97 -3.34 7.72
C SER A 170 1.53 -3.80 7.97
N ASN A 171 0.55 -2.93 7.75
CA ASN A 171 -0.86 -3.27 7.91
C ASN A 171 -1.24 -4.48 7.04
N GLU A 172 -0.84 -4.46 5.76
CA GLU A 172 -1.14 -5.55 4.83
C GLU A 172 -0.56 -6.89 5.30
N PHE A 173 0.69 -6.91 5.78
CA PHE A 173 1.31 -8.12 6.34
C PHE A 173 0.50 -8.68 7.52
N TRP A 174 0.08 -7.83 8.45
CA TRP A 174 -0.70 -8.26 9.61
C TRP A 174 -2.11 -8.73 9.22
N TYR A 175 -2.72 -8.16 8.18
CA TYR A 175 -4.00 -8.64 7.65
C TYR A 175 -3.86 -10.02 7.00
N TYR A 176 -2.73 -10.30 6.37
CA TYR A 176 -2.42 -11.64 5.85
C TYR A 176 -2.33 -12.70 6.94
N LEU A 177 -1.97 -12.34 8.15
CA LEU A 177 -1.93 -13.25 9.31
C LEU A 177 -3.29 -13.30 10.04
N LEU A 178 -3.91 -12.15 10.25
CA LEU A 178 -5.14 -12.04 11.03
C LEU A 178 -6.31 -12.80 10.40
N LEU A 179 -6.54 -12.64 9.09
CA LEU A 179 -7.67 -13.30 8.41
C LEU A 179 -7.59 -14.83 8.50
N PRO A 180 -6.49 -15.50 8.07
CA PRO A 180 -6.43 -16.95 8.19
C PRO A 180 -6.42 -17.44 9.63
N ALA A 181 -5.86 -16.68 10.58
CA ALA A 181 -5.94 -17.03 12.01
C ALA A 181 -7.39 -16.97 12.50
N ALA A 182 -8.12 -15.88 12.26
CA ALA A 182 -9.52 -15.74 12.66
C ALA A 182 -10.41 -16.82 12.03
N LEU A 183 -10.25 -17.09 10.74
CA LEU A 183 -11.00 -18.17 10.06
C LEU A 183 -10.61 -19.56 10.57
N GLY A 184 -9.35 -19.78 10.91
CA GLY A 184 -8.84 -21.06 11.42
C GLY A 184 -9.52 -21.52 12.72
N VAL A 185 -10.02 -20.57 13.53
CA VAL A 185 -10.84 -20.86 14.72
C VAL A 185 -12.07 -21.68 14.36
N PHE A 186 -12.65 -21.46 13.18
CA PHE A 186 -13.86 -22.16 12.74
C PHE A 186 -13.57 -23.40 11.89
N PHE A 187 -12.52 -23.36 11.06
CA PHE A 187 -12.29 -24.38 10.03
C PHE A 187 -11.27 -25.46 10.40
N PHE A 188 -10.39 -25.24 11.38
CA PHE A 188 -9.34 -26.18 11.73
C PHE A 188 -9.76 -27.18 12.84
N ARG A 189 -8.93 -28.20 13.11
CA ARG A 189 -9.12 -29.16 14.20
C ARG A 189 -8.86 -28.49 15.56
N LYS A 190 -9.39 -29.08 16.67
CA LYS A 190 -9.41 -28.51 18.02
C LYS A 190 -8.07 -27.87 18.45
N ASN A 191 -6.96 -28.57 18.34
CA ASN A 191 -5.65 -28.03 18.78
C ASN A 191 -5.19 -26.85 17.92
N ALA A 192 -5.39 -26.92 16.59
CA ALA A 192 -5.07 -25.82 15.68
C ALA A 192 -5.99 -24.62 15.88
N ARG A 193 -7.27 -24.82 16.27
CA ARG A 193 -8.20 -23.74 16.63
C ARG A 193 -7.71 -22.90 17.79
N ILE A 194 -7.19 -23.55 18.83
CA ILE A 194 -6.65 -22.85 20.00
C ILE A 194 -5.45 -21.98 19.58
N GLY A 195 -4.53 -22.53 18.78
CA GLY A 195 -3.41 -21.77 18.24
C GLY A 195 -3.86 -20.57 17.38
N CYS A 196 -4.87 -20.76 16.53
CA CYS A 196 -5.45 -19.69 15.72
C CYS A 196 -6.13 -18.61 16.57
N LEU A 197 -6.84 -19.00 17.64
CA LEU A 197 -7.46 -18.07 18.57
C LEU A 197 -6.40 -17.25 19.31
N ILE A 198 -5.36 -17.89 19.84
CA ILE A 198 -4.25 -17.23 20.51
C ILE A 198 -3.57 -16.24 19.57
N LEU A 199 -3.28 -16.67 18.33
CA LEU A 199 -2.66 -15.79 17.32
C LEU A 199 -3.55 -14.59 16.98
N SER A 200 -4.86 -14.81 16.80
CA SER A 200 -5.81 -13.73 16.53
C SER A 200 -5.85 -12.71 17.67
N ILE A 201 -5.96 -13.19 18.91
CA ILE A 201 -5.95 -12.34 20.12
C ILE A 201 -4.63 -11.60 20.23
N PHE A 202 -3.50 -12.26 19.97
CA PHE A 202 -2.18 -11.63 20.00
C PHE A 202 -2.04 -10.50 18.97
N ILE A 203 -2.50 -10.70 17.72
CA ILE A 203 -2.47 -9.66 16.69
C ILE A 203 -3.37 -8.48 17.06
N VAL A 204 -4.58 -8.75 17.55
CA VAL A 204 -5.49 -7.69 18.04
C VAL A 204 -4.86 -6.94 19.22
N PHE A 205 -4.22 -7.66 20.16
CA PHE A 205 -3.48 -7.05 21.26
C PHE A 205 -2.36 -6.14 20.77
N LEU A 206 -1.58 -6.56 19.78
CA LEU A 206 -0.54 -5.73 19.18
C LEU A 206 -1.10 -4.41 18.61
N PHE A 207 -2.23 -4.46 17.92
CA PHE A 207 -2.88 -3.27 17.39
C PHE A 207 -3.36 -2.32 18.49
N VAL A 208 -3.97 -2.87 19.55
CA VAL A 208 -4.40 -2.08 20.72
C VAL A 208 -3.20 -1.53 21.50
N TYR A 209 -2.11 -2.31 21.61
CA TYR A 209 -0.88 -1.86 22.27
C TYR A 209 -0.20 -0.71 21.54
N SER A 210 -0.25 -0.71 20.20
CA SER A 210 0.33 0.37 19.37
C SER A 210 -0.30 1.74 19.66
N GLU A 211 -1.55 1.78 20.08
CA GLU A 211 -2.25 3.01 20.45
C GLU A 211 -1.66 3.68 21.69
N LYS A 212 -1.30 2.86 22.71
CA LYS A 212 -0.71 3.38 23.96
C LYS A 212 0.67 4.03 23.76
N GLN A 213 1.38 3.65 22.72
CA GLN A 213 2.71 4.18 22.42
C GLN A 213 2.69 5.48 21.60
N ASN A 214 1.58 5.81 20.95
CA ASN A 214 1.55 6.81 19.89
C ASN A 214 0.37 7.81 19.96
N ASP A 215 -0.31 7.91 21.05
CA ASP A 215 -1.26 8.95 21.51
C ASP A 215 -2.49 9.34 20.67
N GLU A 216 -2.78 8.79 19.48
CA GLU A 216 -3.92 9.29 18.69
C GLU A 216 -4.62 8.22 17.82
N GLY A 217 -5.54 7.44 18.40
CA GLY A 217 -6.56 6.70 17.61
C GLY A 217 -6.04 5.73 16.53
N ARG A 218 -4.77 5.35 16.57
CA ARG A 218 -4.12 4.51 15.53
C ARG A 218 -4.68 3.10 15.48
N SER A 219 -5.08 2.53 16.62
CA SER A 219 -5.67 1.20 16.64
C SER A 219 -7.01 1.19 15.91
N LEU A 220 -7.84 2.20 16.13
CA LEU A 220 -9.09 2.35 15.40
C LEU A 220 -8.85 2.45 13.89
N TYR A 221 -7.82 3.22 13.49
CA TYR A 221 -7.44 3.36 12.10
C TYR A 221 -7.01 2.01 11.48
N TYR A 222 -6.23 1.18 12.16
CA TYR A 222 -5.86 -0.18 11.69
C TYR A 222 -7.08 -1.07 11.47
N PHE A 223 -8.03 -1.05 12.40
CA PHE A 223 -9.26 -1.83 12.25
C PHE A 223 -10.14 -1.32 11.11
N MET A 224 -10.23 0.00 10.92
CA MET A 224 -10.94 0.58 9.79
C MET A 224 -10.31 0.17 8.45
N MET A 225 -8.99 0.22 8.34
CA MET A 225 -8.28 -0.24 7.14
C MET A 225 -8.43 -1.75 6.93
N PHE A 226 -8.48 -2.56 7.99
CA PHE A 226 -8.81 -3.98 7.91
C PHE A 226 -10.22 -4.23 7.40
N LEU A 227 -11.21 -3.45 7.84
CA LEU A 227 -12.58 -3.54 7.32
C LEU A 227 -12.64 -3.19 5.83
N ILE A 228 -11.93 -2.15 5.40
CA ILE A 228 -11.79 -1.79 3.98
C ILE A 228 -11.16 -2.93 3.18
N TRP A 229 -10.11 -3.55 3.71
CA TRP A 229 -9.48 -4.72 3.11
C TRP A 229 -10.46 -5.90 3.02
N MET A 230 -11.27 -6.14 4.07
CA MET A 230 -12.31 -7.18 4.10
C MET A 230 -13.44 -6.92 3.09
N MET A 231 -13.75 -5.66 2.75
CA MET A 231 -14.70 -5.36 1.66
C MET A 231 -14.23 -5.94 0.32
N GLY A 232 -12.93 -5.90 0.04
CA GLY A 232 -12.35 -6.58 -1.12
C GLY A 232 -12.50 -8.10 -1.07
N ALA A 233 -12.25 -8.71 0.10
CA ALA A 233 -12.44 -10.16 0.28
C ALA A 233 -13.92 -10.57 0.13
N ALA A 234 -14.86 -9.76 0.64
CA ALA A 234 -16.29 -9.96 0.47
C ALA A 234 -16.71 -9.83 -1.02
N ALA A 235 -16.16 -8.83 -1.73
CA ALA A 235 -16.39 -8.66 -3.16
C ALA A 235 -15.99 -9.92 -3.94
N TYR A 236 -14.86 -10.56 -3.63
CA TYR A 236 -14.45 -11.83 -4.24
C TYR A 236 -15.49 -12.93 -4.02
N CYS A 237 -16.03 -13.07 -2.80
CA CYS A 237 -17.04 -14.07 -2.48
C CYS A 237 -18.38 -13.85 -3.24
N LEU A 238 -18.69 -12.59 -3.56
CA LEU A 238 -19.90 -12.20 -4.29
C LEU A 238 -19.71 -12.16 -5.81
N TYR A 239 -18.46 -12.20 -6.28
CA TYR A 239 -18.08 -11.92 -7.65
C TYR A 239 -18.67 -12.90 -8.69
N GLU A 240 -18.82 -14.18 -8.36
CA GLU A 240 -19.44 -15.21 -9.19
C GLU A 240 -20.93 -15.45 -8.88
N ASN A 241 -21.50 -14.66 -7.98
CA ASN A 241 -22.91 -14.77 -7.61
C ASN A 241 -23.80 -14.29 -8.77
N VAL A 242 -24.95 -14.95 -8.98
CA VAL A 242 -25.96 -14.56 -10.00
C VAL A 242 -26.51 -13.16 -9.76
N TRP A 243 -26.49 -12.70 -8.50
CA TRP A 243 -26.93 -11.37 -8.10
C TRP A 243 -25.82 -10.31 -8.14
N ARG A 244 -24.68 -10.58 -8.78
CA ARG A 244 -23.51 -9.69 -8.83
C ARG A 244 -23.85 -8.26 -9.25
N HIS A 245 -24.69 -8.08 -10.26
CA HIS A 245 -25.10 -6.74 -10.73
C HIS A 245 -25.86 -5.96 -9.66
N TYR A 246 -26.76 -6.62 -8.92
CA TYR A 246 -27.47 -5.97 -7.80
C TYR A 246 -26.48 -5.60 -6.68
N PHE A 247 -25.53 -6.48 -6.35
CA PHE A 247 -24.49 -6.14 -5.38
C PHE A 247 -23.61 -4.98 -5.87
N SER A 248 -23.25 -4.92 -7.16
CA SER A 248 -22.48 -3.80 -7.70
C SER A 248 -23.23 -2.48 -7.58
N VAL A 249 -24.52 -2.45 -7.91
CA VAL A 249 -25.38 -1.27 -7.71
C VAL A 249 -25.50 -0.90 -6.22
N PHE A 250 -25.68 -1.91 -5.35
CA PHE A 250 -25.70 -1.67 -3.91
C PHE A 250 -24.42 -1.00 -3.43
N PHE A 251 -23.23 -1.49 -3.82
CA PHE A 251 -21.96 -0.88 -3.42
C PHE A 251 -21.81 0.55 -3.96
N LEU A 252 -22.26 0.83 -5.17
CA LEU A 252 -22.26 2.18 -5.74
C LEU A 252 -23.15 3.13 -4.92
N VAL A 253 -24.39 2.72 -4.64
CA VAL A 253 -25.37 3.52 -3.87
C VAL A 253 -24.88 3.70 -2.43
N ALA A 254 -24.40 2.64 -1.78
CA ALA A 254 -23.85 2.71 -0.44
C ALA A 254 -22.67 3.69 -0.37
N GLY A 255 -21.73 3.62 -1.34
CA GLY A 255 -20.62 4.56 -1.43
C GLY A 255 -21.06 6.01 -1.55
N PHE A 256 -22.08 6.28 -2.37
CA PHE A 256 -22.64 7.61 -2.51
C PHE A 256 -23.33 8.10 -1.24
N CYS A 257 -24.10 7.24 -0.57
CA CYS A 257 -24.71 7.55 0.72
C CYS A 257 -23.66 7.84 1.79
N PHE A 258 -22.61 7.02 1.89
CA PHE A 258 -21.49 7.26 2.80
C PHE A 258 -20.81 8.61 2.51
N PHE A 259 -20.54 8.92 1.25
CA PHE A 259 -19.94 10.18 0.85
C PHE A 259 -20.77 11.40 1.32
N ILE A 260 -22.11 11.36 1.10
CA ILE A 260 -22.99 12.45 1.50
C ILE A 260 -23.10 12.57 3.02
N LEU A 261 -23.31 11.47 3.72
CA LEU A 261 -23.52 11.45 5.17
C LEU A 261 -22.26 11.95 5.90
N PHE A 262 -21.09 11.42 5.54
CA PHE A 262 -19.85 11.77 6.22
C PHE A 262 -19.33 13.15 5.85
N LYS A 263 -19.56 13.63 4.61
CA LYS A 263 -19.29 15.03 4.25
C LYS A 263 -20.05 16.02 5.13
N ARG A 264 -21.25 15.62 5.63
CA ARG A 264 -22.11 16.48 6.45
C ARG A 264 -21.81 16.37 7.94
N ILE A 265 -21.43 15.17 8.44
CA ILE A 265 -21.33 14.86 9.88
C ILE A 265 -19.89 14.92 10.37
N TYR A 266 -18.96 14.40 9.57
CA TYR A 266 -17.52 14.35 9.87
C TYR A 266 -16.75 14.77 8.62
N PRO A 267 -16.23 15.98 8.56
CA PRO A 267 -15.42 16.42 7.41
C PRO A 267 -14.06 15.69 7.31
N ASP A 268 -13.70 14.88 8.32
CA ASP A 268 -12.42 14.19 8.41
C ASP A 268 -12.44 12.79 7.77
N ALA A 269 -11.35 12.47 7.11
CA ALA A 269 -10.90 11.36 6.30
C ALA A 269 -11.71 10.03 6.26
N ILE A 270 -12.13 9.43 7.38
CA ILE A 270 -12.61 8.03 7.46
C ILE A 270 -13.84 7.73 6.60
N GLY A 271 -14.81 8.64 6.57
CA GLY A 271 -16.04 8.45 5.78
C GLY A 271 -15.77 8.45 4.28
N TYR A 272 -14.82 9.27 3.84
CA TYR A 272 -14.36 9.28 2.46
C TYR A 272 -13.63 7.99 2.08
N ASP A 273 -12.88 7.40 3.01
CA ASP A 273 -12.16 6.14 2.78
C ASP A 273 -13.14 4.99 2.51
N PHE A 274 -14.22 4.89 3.30
CA PHE A 274 -15.27 3.89 3.05
C PHE A 274 -16.02 4.14 1.76
N ALA A 275 -16.37 5.40 1.44
CA ALA A 275 -17.02 5.74 0.17
C ALA A 275 -16.15 5.33 -1.03
N LEU A 276 -14.85 5.60 -0.97
CA LEU A 276 -13.91 5.19 -1.99
C LEU A 276 -13.73 3.66 -2.05
N ALA A 277 -13.73 2.99 -0.90
CA ALA A 277 -13.67 1.53 -0.84
C ALA A 277 -14.90 0.91 -1.51
N PHE A 278 -16.11 1.40 -1.23
CA PHE A 278 -17.34 0.99 -1.90
C PHE A 278 -17.27 1.20 -3.42
N PHE A 279 -16.79 2.38 -3.85
CA PHE A 279 -16.61 2.67 -5.27
C PHE A 279 -15.57 1.74 -5.92
N THR A 280 -14.47 1.44 -5.23
CA THR A 280 -13.47 0.49 -5.72
C THR A 280 -14.03 -0.92 -5.86
N VAL A 281 -14.84 -1.38 -4.88
CA VAL A 281 -15.56 -2.65 -4.98
C VAL A 281 -16.50 -2.66 -6.19
N PHE A 282 -17.26 -1.59 -6.40
CA PHE A 282 -18.10 -1.44 -7.60
C PHE A 282 -17.29 -1.61 -8.89
N LEU A 283 -16.14 -0.91 -9.02
CA LEU A 283 -15.27 -1.02 -10.19
C LEU A 283 -14.77 -2.46 -10.40
N VAL A 284 -14.37 -3.15 -9.33
CA VAL A 284 -13.96 -4.56 -9.39
C VAL A 284 -15.12 -5.44 -9.85
N MET A 285 -16.32 -5.24 -9.34
CA MET A 285 -17.50 -6.05 -9.67
C MET A 285 -17.92 -5.92 -11.14
N ILE A 286 -17.85 -4.71 -11.71
CA ILE A 286 -18.22 -4.49 -13.13
C ILE A 286 -17.09 -4.85 -14.10
N SER A 287 -15.86 -4.98 -13.66
CA SER A 287 -14.68 -5.21 -14.51
C SER A 287 -14.76 -6.49 -15.36
N LYS A 288 -15.56 -7.47 -14.93
CA LYS A 288 -15.80 -8.72 -15.66
C LYS A 288 -16.45 -8.48 -17.04
N ASP A 289 -17.34 -7.49 -17.10
CA ASP A 289 -18.19 -7.23 -18.27
C ASP A 289 -17.57 -6.22 -19.24
N ILE A 290 -16.50 -5.53 -18.84
CA ILE A 290 -15.85 -4.49 -19.63
C ILE A 290 -14.64 -5.09 -20.36
N PRO A 291 -14.66 -5.16 -21.71
CA PRO A 291 -13.53 -5.65 -22.48
C PRO A 291 -12.26 -4.83 -22.24
N ALA A 292 -11.14 -5.48 -22.00
CA ALA A 292 -9.87 -4.80 -21.66
C ALA A 292 -8.63 -5.35 -22.41
N GLY A 293 -8.81 -6.28 -23.33
CA GLY A 293 -7.70 -6.97 -24.01
C GLY A 293 -6.67 -6.04 -24.65
N TYR A 294 -7.09 -4.89 -25.15
CA TYR A 294 -6.23 -3.87 -25.75
C TYR A 294 -5.30 -3.17 -24.73
N LEU A 295 -5.65 -3.17 -23.45
CA LEU A 295 -4.83 -2.58 -22.38
C LEU A 295 -3.81 -3.56 -21.79
N LYS A 296 -3.86 -4.85 -22.16
CA LYS A 296 -3.11 -5.90 -21.49
C LYS A 296 -1.61 -5.62 -21.37
N ARG A 297 -0.94 -5.30 -22.48
CA ARG A 297 0.51 -5.06 -22.48
C ARG A 297 0.90 -3.87 -21.60
N LEU A 298 0.14 -2.78 -21.72
CA LEU A 298 0.39 -1.54 -20.97
C LEU A 298 0.16 -1.76 -19.48
N SER A 299 -0.97 -2.38 -19.12
CA SER A 299 -1.30 -2.66 -17.71
C SER A 299 -0.33 -3.65 -17.08
N ASP A 300 0.09 -4.71 -17.78
CA ASP A 300 1.05 -5.69 -17.29
C ASP A 300 2.41 -5.03 -17.02
N PHE A 301 2.86 -4.09 -17.88
CA PHE A 301 4.11 -3.37 -17.67
C PHE A 301 4.03 -2.45 -16.45
N PHE A 302 3.07 -1.52 -16.40
CA PHE A 302 2.97 -0.54 -15.31
C PHE A 302 2.61 -1.17 -13.96
N SER A 303 1.75 -2.19 -13.94
CA SER A 303 1.46 -2.92 -12.70
C SER A 303 2.61 -3.81 -12.27
N GLY A 304 3.47 -4.23 -13.21
CA GLY A 304 4.60 -5.10 -12.94
C GLY A 304 5.58 -4.51 -11.95
N TYR A 305 5.91 -3.22 -12.06
CA TYR A 305 6.82 -2.53 -11.17
C TYR A 305 6.11 -1.67 -10.08
N SER A 306 4.79 -1.72 -10.01
CA SER A 306 3.99 -0.86 -9.12
C SER A 306 4.36 -1.01 -7.65
N PHE A 307 4.75 -2.19 -7.20
CA PHE A 307 5.14 -2.42 -5.80
C PHE A 307 6.55 -1.89 -5.52
N SER A 308 7.50 -2.07 -6.43
CA SER A 308 8.83 -1.46 -6.33
C SER A 308 8.75 0.06 -6.35
N LEU A 309 7.89 0.63 -7.20
CA LEU A 309 7.61 2.06 -7.25
C LEU A 309 7.04 2.56 -5.92
N TYR A 310 6.05 1.86 -5.38
CA TYR A 310 5.46 2.19 -4.08
C TYR A 310 6.49 2.15 -2.94
N ALA A 311 7.35 1.13 -2.93
CA ALA A 311 8.31 0.93 -1.85
C ALA A 311 9.50 1.90 -1.87
N LEU A 312 9.77 2.57 -3.02
CA LEU A 312 11.00 3.37 -3.18
C LEU A 312 10.74 4.86 -3.48
N HIS A 313 9.52 5.26 -3.83
CA HIS A 313 9.25 6.62 -4.32
C HIS A 313 9.61 7.72 -3.32
N LEU A 314 9.32 7.56 -2.02
CA LEU A 314 9.60 8.61 -1.03
C LEU A 314 11.09 8.84 -0.82
N PRO A 315 11.93 7.83 -0.52
CA PRO A 315 13.37 8.06 -0.38
C PRO A 315 14.01 8.56 -1.70
N LEU A 316 13.54 8.12 -2.86
CA LEU A 316 14.00 8.68 -4.14
C LEU A 316 13.59 10.14 -4.31
N THR A 317 12.36 10.51 -3.98
CA THR A 317 11.89 11.89 -4.04
C THR A 317 12.75 12.77 -3.14
N PHE A 318 12.93 12.37 -1.89
CA PHE A 318 13.73 13.10 -0.91
C PHE A 318 15.19 13.24 -1.37
N PHE A 319 15.82 12.14 -1.79
CA PHE A 319 17.18 12.12 -2.32
C PHE A 319 17.35 13.08 -3.50
N LEU A 320 16.52 12.97 -4.53
CA LEU A 320 16.63 13.83 -5.72
C LEU A 320 16.46 15.31 -5.36
N MET A 321 15.51 15.62 -4.46
CA MET A 321 15.26 17.00 -4.03
C MET A 321 16.40 17.55 -3.18
N SER A 322 17.08 16.73 -2.36
CA SER A 322 18.18 17.17 -1.50
C SER A 322 19.40 17.67 -2.26
N PHE A 323 19.58 17.26 -3.52
CA PHE A 323 20.65 17.73 -4.41
C PHE A 323 20.24 18.92 -5.27
N ASP A 324 19.03 19.43 -5.17
CA ASP A 324 18.58 20.63 -5.88
C ASP A 324 18.43 21.80 -4.91
N PRO A 325 19.39 22.76 -4.90
CA PRO A 325 19.35 23.91 -4.00
C PRO A 325 18.09 24.77 -4.13
N GLN A 326 17.43 24.76 -5.31
CA GLN A 326 16.19 25.50 -5.53
C GLN A 326 14.99 24.87 -4.77
N LEU A 327 15.11 23.63 -4.35
CA LEU A 327 14.10 22.90 -3.58
C LEU A 327 14.33 22.97 -2.05
N ALA A 328 15.28 23.78 -1.59
CA ALA A 328 15.39 24.09 -0.16
C ALA A 328 14.09 24.66 0.44
N ALA A 329 13.24 25.27 -0.38
CA ALA A 329 11.87 25.66 -0.02
C ALA A 329 10.84 25.09 -1.03
N PRO A 330 9.56 24.90 -0.61
CA PRO A 330 8.49 24.53 -1.53
C PRO A 330 8.35 25.52 -2.68
N GLN A 331 8.07 25.01 -3.87
CA GLN A 331 8.06 25.80 -5.10
C GLN A 331 6.66 26.33 -5.43
N PRO A 332 6.55 27.56 -5.95
CA PRO A 332 5.27 28.05 -6.47
C PRO A 332 4.87 27.24 -7.72
N VAL A 333 3.58 27.13 -7.96
CA VAL A 333 3.05 26.41 -9.14
C VAL A 333 3.18 27.31 -10.37
N ARG A 334 4.16 27.01 -11.25
CA ARG A 334 4.46 27.68 -12.50
C ARG A 334 4.80 26.64 -13.56
N TYR A 335 4.79 27.01 -14.84
CA TYR A 335 5.08 26.07 -15.93
C TYR A 335 6.49 25.46 -15.84
N ASP A 336 7.50 26.24 -15.49
CA ASP A 336 8.89 25.80 -15.33
C ASP A 336 9.05 24.83 -14.16
N THR A 337 8.39 25.11 -13.02
CA THR A 337 8.42 24.23 -11.84
C THR A 337 7.63 22.94 -12.08
N VAL A 338 6.51 23.00 -12.80
CA VAL A 338 5.75 21.80 -13.20
C VAL A 338 6.55 20.94 -14.17
N LEU A 339 7.25 21.54 -15.15
CA LEU A 339 8.13 20.78 -16.05
C LEU A 339 9.25 20.07 -15.26
N ARG A 340 9.89 20.77 -14.34
CA ARG A 340 10.88 20.17 -13.43
C ARG A 340 10.27 19.02 -12.61
N PHE A 341 9.12 19.22 -12.02
CA PHE A 341 8.40 18.17 -11.29
C PHE A 341 8.17 16.92 -12.15
N MET A 342 7.79 17.08 -13.43
CA MET A 342 7.64 15.94 -14.35
C MET A 342 8.96 15.21 -14.58
N LEU A 343 10.09 15.90 -14.64
CA LEU A 343 11.41 15.26 -14.74
C LEU A 343 11.74 14.44 -13.50
N TYR A 344 11.40 14.93 -12.29
CA TYR A 344 11.53 14.14 -11.05
C TYR A 344 10.67 12.88 -11.09
N LEU A 345 9.41 12.98 -11.52
CA LEU A 345 8.54 11.81 -11.65
C LEU A 345 9.11 10.79 -12.65
N LEU A 346 9.68 11.23 -13.76
CA LEU A 346 10.34 10.33 -14.73
C LEU A 346 11.56 9.64 -14.11
N ALA A 347 12.39 10.37 -13.36
CA ALA A 347 13.56 9.81 -12.69
C ALA A 347 13.18 8.78 -11.62
N ILE A 348 12.15 9.07 -10.80
CA ILE A 348 11.61 8.15 -9.78
C ILE A 348 11.08 6.88 -10.45
N ASN A 349 10.31 7.00 -11.52
CA ASN A 349 9.82 5.84 -12.27
C ASN A 349 10.96 5.03 -12.86
N GLY A 350 11.95 5.67 -13.50
CA GLY A 350 13.13 5.01 -14.08
C GLY A 350 13.92 4.21 -13.06
N ALA A 351 14.23 4.80 -11.91
CA ALA A 351 14.91 4.11 -10.79
C ALA A 351 14.09 2.95 -10.24
N SER A 352 12.78 3.11 -10.15
CA SER A 352 11.87 2.05 -9.66
C SER A 352 11.76 0.88 -10.65
N ILE A 353 11.76 1.14 -11.96
CA ILE A 353 11.83 0.11 -13.01
C ILE A 353 13.15 -0.66 -12.93
N PHE A 354 14.27 0.03 -12.67
CA PHE A 354 15.57 -0.60 -12.48
C PHE A 354 15.55 -1.53 -11.25
N LEU A 355 15.05 -1.07 -10.11
CA LEU A 355 14.92 -1.91 -8.90
C LEU A 355 14.00 -3.11 -9.17
N TRP A 356 12.87 -2.91 -9.82
CA TRP A 356 11.96 -3.97 -10.21
C TRP A 356 12.64 -5.05 -11.06
N ALA A 357 13.45 -4.64 -12.04
CA ALA A 357 14.16 -5.57 -12.92
C ALA A 357 15.16 -6.45 -12.15
N LEU A 358 15.76 -5.93 -11.08
CA LEU A 358 16.70 -6.66 -10.23
C LEU A 358 16.02 -7.53 -9.16
N THR A 359 14.80 -7.22 -8.75
CA THR A 359 14.14 -7.80 -7.56
C THR A 359 12.78 -8.41 -7.88
N GLU A 360 11.74 -7.60 -7.93
CA GLU A 360 10.33 -8.02 -8.01
C GLU A 360 10.03 -8.89 -9.24
N ARG A 361 10.68 -8.61 -10.37
CA ARG A 361 10.57 -9.42 -11.60
C ARG A 361 10.89 -10.88 -11.35
N HIS A 362 11.78 -11.19 -10.41
CA HIS A 362 12.26 -12.52 -10.09
C HIS A 362 11.47 -13.23 -8.98
N THR A 363 10.37 -12.63 -8.47
CA THR A 363 9.55 -13.19 -7.38
C THR A 363 9.16 -14.65 -7.62
N ALA A 364 8.76 -15.02 -8.83
CA ALA A 364 8.35 -16.40 -9.14
C ALA A 364 9.54 -17.38 -9.08
N ALA A 365 10.74 -16.97 -9.45
CA ALA A 365 11.94 -17.79 -9.39
C ALA A 365 12.41 -17.98 -7.95
N VAL A 366 12.49 -16.89 -7.19
CA VAL A 366 12.86 -16.93 -5.76
C VAL A 366 11.87 -17.78 -4.97
N ARG A 367 10.58 -17.62 -5.20
CA ARG A 367 9.56 -18.45 -4.57
C ARG A 367 9.75 -19.94 -4.86
N ARG A 368 9.96 -20.33 -6.12
CA ARG A 368 10.23 -21.73 -6.48
C ARG A 368 11.47 -22.28 -5.78
N PHE A 369 12.54 -21.50 -5.71
CA PHE A 369 13.77 -21.88 -5.03
C PHE A 369 13.55 -22.10 -3.52
N VAL A 370 12.84 -21.17 -2.85
CA VAL A 370 12.52 -21.29 -1.43
C VAL A 370 11.64 -22.51 -1.17
N PHE A 371 10.62 -22.77 -1.99
CA PHE A 371 9.78 -23.96 -1.85
C PHE A 371 10.55 -25.26 -2.09
N ALA A 372 11.42 -25.32 -3.09
CA ALA A 372 12.25 -26.49 -3.34
C ALA A 372 13.16 -26.83 -2.14
N LYS A 373 13.71 -25.80 -1.48
CA LYS A 373 14.58 -26.04 -0.31
C LYS A 373 13.83 -26.36 1.00
N LEU A 374 12.66 -25.78 1.20
CA LEU A 374 11.94 -25.91 2.48
C LEU A 374 10.92 -27.05 2.50
N ILE A 375 10.41 -27.48 1.34
CA ILE A 375 9.32 -28.45 1.24
C ILE A 375 9.79 -29.80 0.70
N SER A 376 10.74 -29.84 -0.24
CA SER A 376 11.26 -31.08 -0.81
C SER A 376 11.97 -32.03 0.19
N PRO A 377 12.60 -31.60 1.30
CA PRO A 377 13.20 -32.52 2.28
C PRO A 377 12.19 -33.26 3.18
N ARG A 378 10.89 -32.96 3.11
CA ARG A 378 9.86 -33.59 3.97
C ARG A 378 9.15 -34.79 3.35
N VAL A 379 9.58 -35.21 2.18
CA VAL A 379 9.00 -36.34 1.43
C VAL A 379 10.01 -37.51 1.30
N ALA A 380 11.13 -37.47 2.04
CA ALA A 380 12.06 -38.57 2.14
C ALA A 380 11.96 -39.30 3.48
#